data_8bb558522aeada5f5e78df343bcc4422
#
_entry.id   8bb558522aeada5f5e78df343bcc4422
#
_cell.length_a   1.000
_cell.length_b   1.000
_cell.length_c   1.000
_cell.angle_alpha   90.00
_cell.angle_beta   90.00
_cell.angle_gamma   90.00
#
_symmetry.space_group_name_H-M   'P 1'
#
loop_
_entity.id
_entity.type
_entity.pdbx_description
1 polymer ?
#
loop_
_entity_poly.entity_id
_entity_poly.type
_entity_poly.pdbx_seq_one_letter_code
_entity_poly.pdbx_strand_id
1 'polypeptide(L)'
;MSAEPLFDRALHAAQAKFSGGLSPAAIGIAYLDWFLHLANQPGRRAQLTAKAGTDAFALWRQAMGQSVDEVVPPATDHRFAHPGWQADRYRLTAQAFLRTERWWHDATTDIPGLSGPHQRVVEFLARQALDVMSPSNMPALNPEVVAAAQASDGESLKRGLHHLLDDARMLGKSVALPMLPGRDLAITPGRVVFRDKLIELIQYTPSTESVHPEPILIVPAWIMKYYILDLSPHNSMVKFLVAQGFTVFCISWVNPSAALRDTGMDDYRKLGVMAALDAVSAVCGSRKIHGVGYCLGGTLLAITAAAMARDHDERLASLTMLAAQTDFTEAGELQLFISEAQLAFLDDVMWAKGYLDSSQMAGAFEMLRSNDLIWSRLVRRYYMGDEDRPNDMMSWNMDATRMPYRMHSEYLHTLFQNNDLAEGRLLAGGRKISIADIHLPVFLIGTETDHVAPWPSVYKLLLMNPGEITFVLTSGGHNAGVVSEPGHKNRHYRMALRPVEGLYEGSEDWQAAAPVTEGSWWEPWAAWLAKRSGDRGPPPEMGCAAAGYAALEDAPGTYVLER
;
A
#
# COMPACT_ATOMS: atom_id res chain seq x y z
N MET A 1 26.56 -14.73 -22.31
CA MET A 1 26.40 -13.25 -22.08
C MET A 1 27.78 -12.64 -22.17
N SER A 2 27.96 -11.54 -22.92
CA SER A 2 29.24 -10.78 -22.95
C SER A 2 29.51 -10.20 -21.55
N ALA A 3 30.76 -9.90 -21.22
CA ALA A 3 31.14 -9.35 -19.90
C ALA A 3 30.65 -7.92 -19.69
N GLU A 4 30.40 -7.17 -20.77
CA GLU A 4 29.96 -5.77 -20.76
C GLU A 4 28.61 -5.54 -20.01
N PRO A 5 27.52 -6.29 -20.28
CA PRO A 5 26.27 -6.14 -19.54
C PRO A 5 26.38 -6.48 -18.05
N LEU A 6 27.34 -7.33 -17.66
CA LEU A 6 27.57 -7.66 -16.26
C LEU A 6 28.22 -6.51 -15.49
N PHE A 7 29.11 -5.77 -16.14
CA PHE A 7 29.75 -4.60 -15.54
C PHE A 7 28.74 -3.48 -15.32
N ASP A 8 27.88 -3.18 -16.29
CA ASP A 8 26.85 -2.15 -16.19
C ASP A 8 25.88 -2.46 -15.05
N ARG A 9 25.42 -3.70 -14.94
CA ARG A 9 24.57 -4.17 -13.83
C ARG A 9 25.23 -4.03 -12.46
N ALA A 10 26.52 -4.38 -12.36
CA ALA A 10 27.27 -4.21 -11.12
C ALA A 10 27.43 -2.73 -10.75
N LEU A 11 27.63 -1.85 -11.72
CA LEU A 11 27.71 -0.40 -11.54
C LEU A 11 26.36 0.16 -11.05
N HIS A 12 25.25 -0.21 -11.69
CA HIS A 12 23.92 0.23 -11.29
C HIS A 12 23.56 -0.26 -9.88
N ALA A 13 23.89 -1.51 -9.54
CA ALA A 13 23.70 -2.05 -8.20
C ALA A 13 24.56 -1.31 -7.14
N ALA A 14 25.75 -0.83 -7.50
CA ALA A 14 26.56 0.00 -6.62
C ALA A 14 25.98 1.42 -6.47
N GLN A 15 25.54 2.04 -7.56
CA GLN A 15 24.88 3.36 -7.54
C GLN A 15 23.60 3.36 -6.70
N ALA A 16 22.80 2.29 -6.77
CA ALA A 16 21.56 2.16 -6.02
C ALA A 16 21.74 2.30 -4.49
N LYS A 17 22.91 1.93 -3.95
CA LYS A 17 23.22 2.09 -2.53
C LYS A 17 23.31 3.55 -2.09
N PHE A 18 23.66 4.46 -3.02
CA PHE A 18 23.80 5.89 -2.75
C PHE A 18 22.57 6.68 -3.17
N SER A 19 21.81 6.19 -4.16
CA SER A 19 20.61 6.87 -4.68
C SER A 19 19.31 6.40 -4.04
N GLY A 20 19.37 5.49 -3.05
CA GLY A 20 18.17 4.90 -2.45
C GLY A 20 17.32 4.08 -3.42
N GLY A 21 17.93 3.55 -4.49
CA GLY A 21 17.24 2.78 -5.53
C GLY A 21 16.64 3.63 -6.66
N LEU A 22 16.81 4.95 -6.62
CA LEU A 22 16.38 5.84 -7.70
C LEU A 22 17.42 5.90 -8.83
N SER A 23 16.94 5.83 -10.06
CA SER A 23 17.80 5.96 -11.26
C SER A 23 18.28 7.42 -11.41
N PRO A 24 19.60 7.68 -11.38
CA PRO A 24 20.12 9.01 -11.66
C PRO A 24 19.75 9.53 -13.05
N ALA A 25 19.63 8.63 -14.03
CA ALA A 25 19.20 8.98 -15.39
C ALA A 25 17.73 9.42 -15.40
N ALA A 26 16.81 8.70 -14.73
CA ALA A 26 15.41 9.08 -14.66
C ALA A 26 15.21 10.46 -14.03
N ILE A 27 15.91 10.74 -12.93
CA ILE A 27 15.90 12.05 -12.25
C ILE A 27 16.46 13.13 -13.20
N GLY A 28 17.59 12.88 -13.82
CA GLY A 28 18.24 13.84 -14.72
C GLY A 28 17.39 14.20 -15.94
N ILE A 29 16.72 13.23 -16.54
CA ILE A 29 15.82 13.44 -17.68
C ILE A 29 14.60 14.27 -17.25
N ALA A 30 13.96 13.93 -16.12
CA ALA A 30 12.81 14.66 -15.62
C ALA A 30 13.16 16.14 -15.29
N TYR A 31 14.31 16.35 -14.64
CA TYR A 31 14.79 17.70 -14.33
C TYR A 31 15.12 18.50 -15.59
N LEU A 32 15.78 17.88 -16.58
CA LEU A 32 16.12 18.54 -17.83
C LEU A 32 14.88 18.93 -18.64
N ASP A 33 13.89 18.05 -18.71
CA ASP A 33 12.62 18.30 -19.37
C ASP A 33 11.90 19.50 -18.73
N TRP A 34 11.77 19.51 -17.41
CA TRP A 34 11.21 20.61 -16.65
C TRP A 34 11.98 21.92 -16.90
N PHE A 35 13.31 21.90 -16.78
CA PHE A 35 14.15 23.09 -16.92
C PHE A 35 14.02 23.71 -18.30
N LEU A 36 14.07 22.91 -19.38
CA LEU A 36 13.98 23.40 -20.74
C LEU A 36 12.60 23.99 -21.04
N HIS A 37 11.52 23.35 -20.58
CA HIS A 37 10.18 23.87 -20.77
C HIS A 37 9.96 25.18 -20.01
N LEU A 38 10.35 25.26 -18.74
CA LEU A 38 10.23 26.49 -17.96
C LEU A 38 11.15 27.60 -18.51
N ALA A 39 12.36 27.29 -18.95
CA ALA A 39 13.27 28.26 -19.55
C ALA A 39 12.70 28.89 -20.82
N ASN A 40 11.96 28.13 -21.62
CA ASN A 40 11.30 28.59 -22.83
C ASN A 40 9.94 29.30 -22.59
N GLN A 41 9.55 29.52 -21.34
CA GLN A 41 8.28 30.18 -20.98
C GLN A 41 8.53 31.50 -20.22
N PRO A 42 8.92 32.60 -20.91
CA PRO A 42 9.23 33.86 -20.26
C PRO A 42 8.01 34.45 -19.51
N GLY A 43 6.79 34.25 -20.02
CA GLY A 43 5.55 34.66 -19.35
C GLY A 43 5.36 33.96 -17.99
N ARG A 44 5.53 32.62 -17.94
CA ARG A 44 5.43 31.85 -16.70
C ARG A 44 6.50 32.28 -15.70
N ARG A 45 7.74 32.45 -16.15
CA ARG A 45 8.82 32.96 -15.30
C ARG A 45 8.54 34.35 -14.74
N ALA A 46 7.99 35.27 -15.56
CA ALA A 46 7.58 36.59 -15.09
C ALA A 46 6.48 36.49 -14.01
N GLN A 47 5.47 35.61 -14.19
CA GLN A 47 4.45 35.35 -13.17
C GLN A 47 5.04 34.83 -11.86
N LEU A 48 5.94 33.84 -11.93
CA LEU A 48 6.62 33.28 -10.75
C LEU A 48 7.47 34.35 -10.04
N THR A 49 8.18 35.19 -10.78
CA THR A 49 8.96 36.31 -10.23
C THR A 49 8.05 37.35 -9.56
N ALA A 50 6.94 37.74 -10.20
CA ALA A 50 5.97 38.66 -9.63
C ALA A 50 5.34 38.07 -8.34
N LYS A 51 5.01 36.79 -8.33
CA LYS A 51 4.49 36.09 -7.16
C LYS A 51 5.51 36.08 -6.01
N ALA A 52 6.78 35.77 -6.29
CA ALA A 52 7.85 35.84 -5.28
C ALA A 52 7.97 37.24 -4.69
N GLY A 53 7.89 38.30 -5.51
CA GLY A 53 7.88 39.69 -5.06
C GLY A 53 6.67 40.04 -4.20
N THR A 54 5.48 39.60 -4.59
CA THR A 54 4.24 39.78 -3.81
C THR A 54 4.32 39.03 -2.46
N ASP A 55 4.81 37.82 -2.46
CA ASP A 55 4.97 37.01 -1.24
C ASP A 55 6.02 37.64 -0.31
N ALA A 56 7.15 38.10 -0.84
CA ALA A 56 8.15 38.82 -0.05
C ALA A 56 7.60 40.12 0.56
N PHE A 57 6.82 40.90 -0.19
CA PHE A 57 6.17 42.10 0.30
C PHE A 57 5.13 41.78 1.38
N ALA A 58 4.35 40.70 1.22
CA ALA A 58 3.40 40.26 2.23
C ALA A 58 4.09 39.88 3.53
N LEU A 59 5.21 39.13 3.45
CA LEU A 59 6.02 38.77 4.63
C LEU A 59 6.62 40.01 5.32
N TRP A 60 7.08 40.98 4.54
CA TRP A 60 7.58 42.24 5.10
C TRP A 60 6.47 43.00 5.84
N ARG A 61 5.26 43.11 5.24
CA ARG A 61 4.09 43.72 5.91
C ARG A 61 3.73 43.02 7.20
N GLN A 62 3.71 41.69 7.18
CA GLN A 62 3.43 40.87 8.35
C GLN A 62 4.49 41.07 9.46
N ALA A 63 5.76 41.16 9.09
CA ALA A 63 6.85 41.48 10.04
C ALA A 63 6.70 42.86 10.67
N MET A 64 6.07 43.80 9.97
CA MET A 64 5.72 45.16 10.46
C MET A 64 4.42 45.18 11.26
N GLY A 65 3.83 44.02 11.59
CA GLY A 65 2.59 43.91 12.36
C GLY A 65 1.30 44.25 11.57
N GLN A 66 1.37 44.30 10.24
CA GLN A 66 0.19 44.53 9.41
C GLN A 66 -0.51 43.21 9.09
N SER A 67 -1.84 43.26 9.04
CA SER A 67 -2.64 42.12 8.58
C SER A 67 -2.39 41.83 7.10
N VAL A 68 -2.17 40.56 6.77
CA VAL A 68 -2.03 40.06 5.40
C VAL A 68 -2.77 38.72 5.27
N ASP A 69 -3.14 38.38 4.04
CA ASP A 69 -3.71 37.06 3.77
C ASP A 69 -2.68 35.96 4.03
N GLU A 70 -3.04 35.03 4.90
CA GLU A 70 -2.17 33.91 5.26
C GLU A 70 -2.38 32.73 4.31
N VAL A 71 -1.31 32.00 4.05
CA VAL A 71 -1.37 30.70 3.37
C VAL A 71 -1.84 29.66 4.37
N VAL A 72 -2.99 29.06 4.11
CA VAL A 72 -3.54 27.98 4.92
C VAL A 72 -3.07 26.65 4.32
N PRO A 73 -2.38 25.81 5.10
CA PRO A 73 -2.00 24.47 4.63
C PRO A 73 -3.25 23.59 4.46
N PRO A 74 -3.19 22.52 3.65
CA PRO A 74 -4.25 21.52 3.57
C PRO A 74 -4.60 20.95 4.95
N ALA A 75 -5.85 20.54 5.15
CA ALA A 75 -6.32 19.97 6.43
C ALA A 75 -5.55 18.70 6.86
N THR A 76 -4.92 18.03 5.91
CA THR A 76 -4.07 16.85 6.14
C THR A 76 -2.64 17.22 6.57
N ASP A 77 -2.23 18.48 6.45
CA ASP A 77 -0.90 18.94 6.86
C ASP A 77 -0.94 19.45 8.32
N HIS A 78 -0.41 18.66 9.21
CA HIS A 78 -0.38 18.95 10.65
C HIS A 78 0.93 19.59 11.15
N ARG A 79 1.90 19.91 10.25
CA ARG A 79 3.21 20.45 10.61
C ARG A 79 3.13 21.73 11.45
N PHE A 80 2.15 22.57 11.20
CA PHE A 80 1.93 23.88 11.85
C PHE A 80 0.66 23.93 12.71
N ALA A 81 0.10 22.77 13.09
CA ALA A 81 -1.15 22.70 13.85
C ALA A 81 -1.02 23.11 15.32
N HIS A 82 0.18 22.99 15.92
CA HIS A 82 0.40 23.34 17.32
C HIS A 82 0.14 24.84 17.58
N PRO A 83 -0.62 25.23 18.65
CA PRO A 83 -0.96 26.64 18.92
C PRO A 83 0.23 27.60 19.01
N GLY A 84 1.40 27.11 19.41
CA GLY A 84 2.63 27.89 19.47
C GLY A 84 3.06 28.54 18.16
N TRP A 85 2.62 28.01 17.02
CA TRP A 85 2.86 28.60 15.70
C TRP A 85 2.11 29.93 15.48
N GLN A 86 1.14 30.27 16.33
CA GLN A 86 0.40 31.53 16.27
C GLN A 86 1.20 32.72 16.85
N ALA A 87 2.27 32.48 17.61
CA ALA A 87 3.13 33.55 18.10
C ALA A 87 3.89 34.19 16.93
N ASP A 88 4.01 35.54 16.91
CA ASP A 88 4.44 36.34 15.77
C ASP A 88 5.69 35.85 15.06
N ARG A 89 6.74 35.53 15.82
CA ARG A 89 8.01 35.05 15.25
C ARG A 89 7.86 33.69 14.54
N TYR A 90 7.09 32.79 15.12
CA TYR A 90 6.86 31.44 14.56
C TYR A 90 5.86 31.50 13.39
N ARG A 91 4.83 32.34 13.53
CA ARG A 91 3.85 32.57 12.47
C ARG A 91 4.51 33.13 11.20
N LEU A 92 5.41 34.10 11.35
CA LEU A 92 6.18 34.64 10.22
C LEU A 92 7.04 33.56 9.55
N THR A 93 7.70 32.73 10.36
CA THR A 93 8.55 31.63 9.85
C THR A 93 7.70 30.57 9.11
N ALA A 94 6.56 30.18 9.67
CA ALA A 94 5.64 29.24 9.02
C ALA A 94 5.10 29.80 7.71
N GLN A 95 4.70 31.08 7.70
CA GLN A 95 4.18 31.75 6.49
C GLN A 95 5.27 31.90 5.41
N ALA A 96 6.51 32.17 5.79
CA ALA A 96 7.64 32.21 4.84
C ALA A 96 7.84 30.84 4.16
N PHE A 97 7.79 29.76 4.96
CA PHE A 97 7.91 28.40 4.45
C PHE A 97 6.73 28.03 3.55
N LEU A 98 5.48 28.22 3.98
CA LEU A 98 4.28 27.87 3.21
C LEU A 98 4.19 28.64 1.89
N ARG A 99 4.62 29.91 1.86
CA ARG A 99 4.71 30.68 0.61
C ARG A 99 5.77 30.14 -0.32
N THR A 100 6.92 29.74 0.22
CA THR A 100 8.00 29.10 -0.55
C THR A 100 7.54 27.75 -1.12
N GLU A 101 6.86 26.93 -0.33
CA GLU A 101 6.28 25.65 -0.77
C GLU A 101 5.28 25.85 -1.91
N ARG A 102 4.34 26.81 -1.75
CA ARG A 102 3.37 27.17 -2.80
C ARG A 102 4.06 27.69 -4.07
N TRP A 103 5.14 28.47 -3.93
CA TRP A 103 5.90 28.96 -5.07
C TRP A 103 6.58 27.80 -5.84
N TRP A 104 7.17 26.85 -5.13
CA TRP A 104 7.79 25.67 -5.75
C TRP A 104 6.74 24.78 -6.42
N HIS A 105 5.58 24.58 -5.79
CA HIS A 105 4.47 23.89 -6.42
C HIS A 105 4.10 24.55 -7.76
N ASP A 106 3.88 25.85 -7.79
CA ASP A 106 3.60 26.57 -9.03
C ASP A 106 4.76 26.52 -10.06
N ALA A 107 6.00 26.45 -9.59
CA ALA A 107 7.17 26.38 -10.48
C ALA A 107 7.38 24.99 -11.09
N THR A 108 6.77 23.94 -10.51
CA THR A 108 6.93 22.55 -10.94
C THR A 108 5.67 21.96 -11.56
N THR A 109 4.51 22.64 -11.45
CA THR A 109 3.22 22.15 -11.97
C THR A 109 2.69 23.02 -13.11
N ASP A 110 1.81 22.43 -13.91
CA ASP A 110 1.08 23.13 -14.99
C ASP A 110 1.99 23.86 -16.00
N ILE A 111 3.14 23.25 -16.31
CA ILE A 111 4.07 23.79 -17.30
C ILE A 111 3.71 23.21 -18.66
N PRO A 112 3.21 24.02 -19.62
CA PRO A 112 2.83 23.54 -20.93
C PRO A 112 3.97 22.83 -21.66
N GLY A 113 3.70 21.62 -22.15
CA GLY A 113 4.67 20.79 -22.86
C GLY A 113 5.49 19.85 -21.97
N LEU A 114 5.57 20.09 -20.68
CA LEU A 114 6.20 19.18 -19.73
C LEU A 114 5.41 17.86 -19.64
N SER A 115 6.10 16.71 -19.72
CA SER A 115 5.44 15.43 -19.59
C SER A 115 4.89 15.23 -18.16
N GLY A 116 3.67 14.70 -18.04
CA GLY A 116 3.04 14.46 -16.73
C GLY A 116 3.88 13.62 -15.76
N PRO A 117 4.50 12.51 -16.20
CA PRO A 117 5.43 11.75 -15.36
C PRO A 117 6.63 12.57 -14.86
N HIS A 118 7.27 13.36 -15.73
CA HIS A 118 8.41 14.20 -15.33
C HIS A 118 7.98 15.31 -14.38
N GLN A 119 6.82 15.93 -14.61
CA GLN A 119 6.25 16.91 -13.68
C GLN A 119 6.12 16.33 -12.27
N ARG A 120 5.51 15.15 -12.13
CA ARG A 120 5.33 14.48 -10.82
C ARG A 120 6.66 14.21 -10.12
N VAL A 121 7.69 13.74 -10.88
CA VAL A 121 9.03 13.49 -10.32
C VAL A 121 9.67 14.78 -9.80
N VAL A 122 9.63 15.86 -10.58
CA VAL A 122 10.26 17.15 -10.20
C VAL A 122 9.52 17.78 -9.02
N GLU A 123 8.19 17.76 -9.04
CA GLU A 123 7.36 18.24 -7.92
C GLU A 123 7.65 17.46 -6.63
N PHE A 124 7.71 16.14 -6.72
CA PHE A 124 8.05 15.27 -5.60
C PHE A 124 9.43 15.59 -5.02
N LEU A 125 10.45 15.71 -5.87
CA LEU A 125 11.82 16.04 -5.42
C LEU A 125 11.90 17.44 -4.80
N ALA A 126 11.19 18.42 -5.36
CA ALA A 126 11.09 19.76 -4.79
C ALA A 126 10.43 19.72 -3.40
N ARG A 127 9.33 18.96 -3.24
CA ARG A 127 8.67 18.74 -1.94
C ARG A 127 9.61 18.08 -0.93
N GLN A 128 10.34 17.02 -1.32
CA GLN A 128 11.31 16.37 -0.44
C GLN A 128 12.41 17.33 0.03
N ALA A 129 12.94 18.16 -0.87
CA ALA A 129 13.94 19.17 -0.52
C ALA A 129 13.39 20.23 0.44
N LEU A 130 12.14 20.65 0.28
CA LEU A 130 11.46 21.57 1.17
C LEU A 130 11.18 20.95 2.54
N ASP A 131 10.77 19.69 2.59
CA ASP A 131 10.52 18.97 3.84
C ASP A 131 11.79 18.92 4.72
N VAL A 132 12.96 18.70 4.12
CA VAL A 132 14.25 18.79 4.83
C VAL A 132 14.45 20.18 5.47
N MET A 133 14.01 21.24 4.78
CA MET A 133 14.18 22.64 5.22
C MET A 133 13.00 23.16 6.05
N SER A 134 12.00 22.35 6.30
CA SER A 134 10.81 22.78 7.05
C SER A 134 11.18 23.26 8.46
N PRO A 135 10.72 24.45 8.88
CA PRO A 135 10.98 24.94 10.24
C PRO A 135 10.37 24.03 11.32
N SER A 136 9.36 23.24 10.99
CA SER A 136 8.81 22.23 11.92
C SER A 136 9.84 21.13 12.27
N ASN A 137 10.81 20.89 11.38
CA ASN A 137 11.85 19.87 11.53
C ASN A 137 13.14 20.41 12.17
N MET A 138 13.16 21.71 12.50
CA MET A 138 14.30 22.38 13.13
C MET A 138 14.00 22.65 14.62
N PRO A 139 14.75 22.05 15.58
CA PRO A 139 14.40 22.13 17.01
C PRO A 139 14.25 23.56 17.53
N ALA A 140 15.13 24.47 17.10
CA ALA A 140 15.11 25.87 17.54
C ALA A 140 13.97 26.70 16.93
N LEU A 141 13.39 26.25 15.80
CA LEU A 141 12.32 26.95 15.08
C LEU A 141 10.95 26.34 15.35
N ASN A 142 10.89 25.15 15.94
CA ASN A 142 9.64 24.48 16.27
C ASN A 142 9.14 24.87 17.65
N PRO A 143 8.03 25.63 17.79
CA PRO A 143 7.52 26.09 19.08
C PRO A 143 7.10 24.96 20.02
N GLU A 144 6.64 23.83 19.49
CA GLU A 144 6.28 22.65 20.29
C GLU A 144 7.52 22.05 20.97
N VAL A 145 8.61 21.89 20.21
CA VAL A 145 9.89 21.39 20.72
C VAL A 145 10.48 22.36 21.77
N VAL A 146 10.46 23.66 21.47
CA VAL A 146 10.96 24.68 22.40
C VAL A 146 10.15 24.69 23.69
N ALA A 147 8.82 24.61 23.61
CA ALA A 147 7.95 24.56 24.78
C ALA A 147 8.19 23.27 25.61
N ALA A 148 8.31 22.12 24.96
CA ALA A 148 8.60 20.84 25.64
C ALA A 148 9.97 20.86 26.32
N ALA A 149 10.99 21.42 25.68
CA ALA A 149 12.33 21.56 26.26
C ALA A 149 12.32 22.49 27.48
N GLN A 150 11.62 23.63 27.41
CA GLN A 150 11.46 24.53 28.53
C GLN A 150 10.66 23.91 29.69
N ALA A 151 9.57 23.23 29.41
CA ALA A 151 8.72 22.59 30.42
C ALA A 151 9.43 21.42 31.14
N SER A 152 10.43 20.81 30.51
CA SER A 152 11.18 19.67 31.05
C SER A 152 12.62 20.01 31.48
N ASP A 153 12.98 21.29 31.57
CA ASP A 153 14.38 21.73 31.84
C ASP A 153 15.42 21.04 30.93
N GLY A 154 15.04 20.81 29.65
CA GLY A 154 15.89 20.18 28.64
C GLY A 154 15.91 18.65 28.67
N GLU A 155 15.21 17.99 29.59
CA GLU A 155 15.21 16.52 29.69
C GLU A 155 14.57 15.86 28.44
N SER A 156 13.62 16.52 27.75
CA SER A 156 13.07 16.03 26.48
C SER A 156 14.16 15.88 25.42
N LEU A 157 14.99 16.89 25.22
CA LEU A 157 16.11 16.86 24.27
C LEU A 157 17.17 15.82 24.64
N LYS A 158 17.44 15.66 25.93
CA LYS A 158 18.40 14.68 26.43
C LYS A 158 17.91 13.24 26.19
N ARG A 159 16.66 12.94 26.49
CA ARG A 159 16.04 11.64 26.13
C ARG A 159 16.08 11.41 24.63
N GLY A 160 15.72 12.43 23.83
CA GLY A 160 15.76 12.36 22.38
C GLY A 160 17.16 12.06 21.83
N LEU A 161 18.21 12.67 22.41
CA LEU A 161 19.59 12.36 22.05
C LEU A 161 19.96 10.91 22.41
N HIS A 162 19.51 10.39 23.54
CA HIS A 162 19.71 8.97 23.87
C HIS A 162 19.03 8.06 22.83
N HIS A 163 17.78 8.34 22.45
CA HIS A 163 17.09 7.58 21.41
C HIS A 163 17.86 7.62 20.08
N LEU A 164 18.37 8.80 19.67
CA LEU A 164 19.17 8.93 18.45
C LEU A 164 20.46 8.08 18.51
N LEU A 165 21.17 8.11 19.63
CA LEU A 165 22.40 7.34 19.82
C LEU A 165 22.12 5.83 19.85
N ASP A 166 21.03 5.42 20.47
CA ASP A 166 20.64 4.00 20.51
C ASP A 166 20.20 3.50 19.12
N ASP A 167 19.41 4.29 18.39
CA ASP A 167 19.03 3.96 17.01
C ASP A 167 20.27 3.93 16.08
N ALA A 168 21.22 4.86 16.27
CA ALA A 168 22.48 4.86 15.51
C ALA A 168 23.35 3.60 15.80
N ARG A 169 23.33 3.08 17.02
CA ARG A 169 24.02 1.81 17.37
C ARG A 169 23.34 0.58 16.78
N MET A 170 22.08 0.70 16.44
CA MET A 170 21.29 -0.36 15.82
C MET A 170 21.34 -0.33 14.29
N LEU A 171 21.93 0.72 13.68
CA LEU A 171 22.10 0.79 12.22
C LEU A 171 22.85 -0.44 11.68
N GLY A 172 22.25 -1.07 10.66
CA GLY A 172 22.78 -2.31 10.07
C GLY A 172 22.54 -3.59 10.85
N LYS A 173 21.84 -3.53 11.99
CA LYS A 173 21.39 -4.72 12.72
C LYS A 173 19.92 -5.00 12.43
N SER A 174 19.54 -6.26 12.50
CA SER A 174 18.14 -6.64 12.43
C SER A 174 17.41 -6.07 13.66
N VAL A 175 16.39 -5.26 13.41
CA VAL A 175 15.54 -4.71 14.48
C VAL A 175 14.53 -5.78 14.87
N ALA A 176 14.46 -6.10 16.17
CA ALA A 176 13.46 -7.02 16.68
C ALA A 176 12.07 -6.40 16.56
N LEU A 177 11.09 -7.18 16.11
CA LEU A 177 9.70 -6.72 16.08
C LEU A 177 9.19 -6.52 17.50
N PRO A 178 8.47 -5.42 17.76
CA PRO A 178 7.86 -5.17 19.06
C PRO A 178 6.82 -6.23 19.45
N MET A 179 6.04 -6.70 18.49
CA MET A 179 5.05 -7.76 18.64
C MET A 179 5.36 -8.86 17.61
N LEU A 180 5.30 -10.12 18.03
CA LEU A 180 5.73 -11.27 17.22
C LEU A 180 4.54 -12.06 16.67
N PRO A 181 4.55 -12.44 15.38
CA PRO A 181 3.55 -13.37 14.84
C PRO A 181 3.66 -14.75 15.55
N GLY A 182 2.49 -15.35 15.80
CA GLY A 182 2.35 -16.59 16.55
C GLY A 182 2.39 -16.45 18.09
N ARG A 183 2.71 -15.24 18.59
CA ARG A 183 2.70 -14.93 20.02
C ARG A 183 1.75 -13.81 20.38
N ASP A 184 1.90 -12.67 19.70
CA ASP A 184 1.13 -11.44 19.95
C ASP A 184 0.19 -11.12 18.77
N LEU A 185 0.59 -11.50 17.56
CA LEU A 185 -0.09 -11.29 16.28
C LEU A 185 -0.26 -12.64 15.57
N ALA A 186 -1.21 -12.73 14.62
CA ALA A 186 -1.49 -13.95 13.87
C ALA A 186 -1.72 -15.17 14.80
N ILE A 187 -2.52 -14.96 15.83
CA ILE A 187 -2.78 -15.98 16.86
C ILE A 187 -4.14 -16.67 16.72
N THR A 188 -4.87 -16.41 15.64
CA THR A 188 -6.11 -17.15 15.36
C THR A 188 -5.81 -18.63 15.16
N PRO A 189 -6.43 -19.56 15.93
CA PRO A 189 -6.11 -20.98 15.86
C PRO A 189 -6.35 -21.58 14.47
N GLY A 190 -5.45 -22.43 14.02
CA GLY A 190 -5.54 -23.09 12.72
C GLY A 190 -4.40 -24.08 12.50
N ARG A 191 -4.37 -24.69 11.33
CA ARG A 191 -3.32 -25.62 10.89
C ARG A 191 -2.86 -25.27 9.49
N VAL A 192 -1.56 -25.41 9.22
CA VAL A 192 -1.04 -25.47 7.84
C VAL A 192 -1.50 -26.80 7.25
N VAL A 193 -2.22 -26.78 6.13
CA VAL A 193 -2.78 -27.96 5.46
C VAL A 193 -2.14 -28.23 4.09
N PHE A 194 -1.33 -27.30 3.60
CA PHE A 194 -0.54 -27.48 2.39
C PHE A 194 0.71 -26.60 2.47
N ARG A 195 1.80 -27.10 1.89
CA ARG A 195 3.06 -26.35 1.74
C ARG A 195 3.75 -26.77 0.46
N ASP A 196 4.20 -25.79 -0.30
CA ASP A 196 5.15 -25.96 -1.40
C ASP A 196 6.29 -24.93 -1.27
N LYS A 197 7.11 -24.76 -2.31
CA LYS A 197 8.23 -23.80 -2.30
C LYS A 197 7.81 -22.33 -2.25
N LEU A 198 6.54 -21.99 -2.44
CA LEU A 198 6.04 -20.62 -2.59
C LEU A 198 5.03 -20.24 -1.51
N ILE A 199 4.19 -21.19 -1.08
CA ILE A 199 3.13 -20.93 -0.11
C ILE A 199 3.05 -21.95 1.01
N GLU A 200 2.56 -21.51 2.15
CA GLU A 200 1.81 -22.30 3.12
C GLU A 200 0.34 -21.92 3.03
N LEU A 201 -0.55 -22.90 3.09
CA LEU A 201 -1.98 -22.68 3.17
C LEU A 201 -2.47 -22.99 4.58
N ILE A 202 -2.98 -21.99 5.26
CA ILE A 202 -3.51 -22.12 6.62
C ILE A 202 -5.02 -22.31 6.53
N GLN A 203 -5.54 -23.38 7.18
CA GLN A 203 -6.96 -23.58 7.46
C GLN A 203 -7.21 -23.20 8.91
N TYR A 204 -8.15 -22.27 9.17
CA TYR A 204 -8.45 -21.84 10.53
C TYR A 204 -9.48 -22.73 11.20
N THR A 205 -9.29 -22.95 12.50
CA THR A 205 -10.16 -23.80 13.31
C THR A 205 -11.54 -23.16 13.44
N PRO A 206 -12.62 -23.90 13.14
CA PRO A 206 -13.98 -23.40 13.30
C PRO A 206 -14.28 -22.98 14.75
N SER A 207 -14.97 -21.86 14.93
CA SER A 207 -15.44 -21.40 16.25
C SER A 207 -16.95 -21.56 16.44
N THR A 208 -17.66 -22.09 15.43
CA THR A 208 -19.10 -22.33 15.43
C THR A 208 -19.39 -23.80 15.18
N GLU A 209 -20.49 -24.34 15.72
CA GLU A 209 -20.91 -25.73 15.54
C GLU A 209 -21.28 -26.06 14.09
N SER A 210 -21.70 -25.06 13.32
CA SER A 210 -22.03 -25.20 11.91
C SER A 210 -21.44 -24.06 11.11
N VAL A 211 -21.05 -24.34 9.85
CA VAL A 211 -20.41 -23.41 8.93
C VAL A 211 -21.14 -23.38 7.60
N HIS A 212 -21.00 -22.28 6.86
CA HIS A 212 -21.44 -22.20 5.47
C HIS A 212 -20.66 -23.19 4.61
N PRO A 213 -21.31 -23.84 3.61
CA PRO A 213 -20.66 -24.86 2.79
C PRO A 213 -19.57 -24.29 1.86
N GLU A 214 -19.67 -23.02 1.45
CA GLU A 214 -18.69 -22.35 0.63
C GLU A 214 -17.57 -21.78 1.52
N PRO A 215 -16.34 -22.29 1.43
CA PRO A 215 -15.23 -21.76 2.20
C PRO A 215 -14.74 -20.43 1.61
N ILE A 216 -13.99 -19.68 2.41
CA ILE A 216 -13.30 -18.47 2.00
C ILE A 216 -11.82 -18.78 1.81
N LEU A 217 -11.26 -18.42 0.64
CA LEU A 217 -9.83 -18.40 0.38
C LEU A 217 -9.33 -16.96 0.35
N ILE A 218 -8.46 -16.60 1.30
CA ILE A 218 -7.81 -15.30 1.36
C ILE A 218 -6.48 -15.35 0.64
N VAL A 219 -6.30 -14.44 -0.32
CA VAL A 219 -5.07 -14.22 -1.10
C VAL A 219 -4.51 -12.86 -0.69
N PRO A 220 -3.59 -12.80 0.27
CA PRO A 220 -2.96 -11.54 0.69
C PRO A 220 -1.92 -11.08 -0.34
N ALA A 221 -1.51 -9.82 -0.24
CA ALA A 221 -0.36 -9.34 -0.98
C ALA A 221 0.92 -10.10 -0.58
N TRP A 222 1.79 -10.36 -1.56
CA TRP A 222 3.10 -11.02 -1.31
C TRP A 222 4.21 -10.03 -0.94
N ILE A 223 3.96 -8.74 -1.08
CA ILE A 223 4.88 -7.64 -0.76
C ILE A 223 5.07 -7.46 0.76
N MET A 224 4.12 -7.95 1.54
CA MET A 224 4.09 -7.91 3.00
C MET A 224 3.58 -9.24 3.55
N LYS A 225 3.75 -9.46 4.84
CA LYS A 225 3.25 -10.67 5.51
C LYS A 225 1.71 -10.66 5.57
N TYR A 226 1.10 -11.84 5.44
CA TYR A 226 -0.34 -12.03 5.35
C TYR A 226 -1.13 -11.51 6.57
N TYR A 227 -0.49 -11.43 7.74
CA TYR A 227 -1.17 -11.25 9.02
C TYR A 227 -1.70 -9.84 9.29
N ILE A 228 -1.61 -8.92 8.34
CA ILE A 228 -2.45 -7.72 8.35
C ILE A 228 -3.93 -8.06 8.47
N LEU A 229 -4.35 -9.21 7.92
CA LEU A 229 -5.73 -9.71 7.96
C LEU A 229 -6.00 -10.60 9.19
N ASP A 230 -4.95 -10.92 9.96
CA ASP A 230 -5.03 -11.64 11.24
C ASP A 230 -4.14 -10.96 12.28
N LEU A 231 -4.33 -9.66 12.48
CA LEU A 231 -3.40 -8.79 13.20
C LEU A 231 -3.45 -9.08 14.71
N SER A 232 -4.31 -8.44 15.45
CA SER A 232 -4.55 -8.68 16.89
C SER A 232 -5.92 -9.31 17.09
N PRO A 233 -6.20 -9.95 18.25
CA PRO A 233 -7.47 -10.61 18.50
C PRO A 233 -8.71 -9.71 18.37
N HIS A 234 -8.56 -8.39 18.50
CA HIS A 234 -9.69 -7.45 18.42
C HIS A 234 -9.97 -6.99 16.99
N ASN A 235 -8.95 -6.98 16.09
CA ASN A 235 -9.06 -6.49 14.73
C ASN A 235 -8.65 -7.54 13.66
N SER A 236 -8.68 -8.83 14.01
CA SER A 236 -8.48 -9.93 13.07
C SER A 236 -9.71 -10.13 12.19
N MET A 237 -9.58 -9.90 10.90
CA MET A 237 -10.60 -10.21 9.89
C MET A 237 -10.83 -11.71 9.78
N VAL A 238 -9.78 -12.51 9.87
CA VAL A 238 -9.85 -13.97 9.87
C VAL A 238 -10.71 -14.45 11.02
N LYS A 239 -10.41 -14.03 12.25
CA LYS A 239 -11.18 -14.39 13.44
C LYS A 239 -12.64 -13.96 13.31
N PHE A 240 -12.89 -12.76 12.76
CA PHE A 240 -14.24 -12.27 12.51
C PHE A 240 -15.01 -13.20 11.57
N LEU A 241 -14.43 -13.59 10.42
CA LEU A 241 -15.07 -14.47 9.44
C LEU A 241 -15.35 -15.87 10.01
N VAL A 242 -14.39 -16.43 10.76
CA VAL A 242 -14.58 -17.72 11.46
C VAL A 242 -15.74 -17.64 12.45
N ALA A 243 -15.84 -16.52 13.18
CA ALA A 243 -16.97 -16.29 14.10
C ALA A 243 -18.32 -16.08 13.39
N GLN A 244 -18.30 -15.64 12.12
CA GLN A 244 -19.49 -15.57 11.27
C GLN A 244 -19.90 -16.94 10.71
N GLY A 245 -19.18 -18.01 11.01
CA GLY A 245 -19.50 -19.38 10.57
C GLY A 245 -18.99 -19.67 9.17
N PHE A 246 -17.87 -19.12 8.77
CA PHE A 246 -17.17 -19.51 7.52
C PHE A 246 -15.96 -20.40 7.84
N THR A 247 -15.73 -21.37 6.96
CA THR A 247 -14.42 -22.05 6.91
C THR A 247 -13.46 -21.13 6.15
N VAL A 248 -12.37 -20.73 6.81
CA VAL A 248 -11.43 -19.74 6.26
C VAL A 248 -10.08 -20.38 6.00
N PHE A 249 -9.56 -20.14 4.81
CA PHE A 249 -8.20 -20.46 4.40
C PHE A 249 -7.45 -19.18 4.05
N CYS A 250 -6.15 -19.13 4.38
CA CYS A 250 -5.30 -18.01 4.04
C CYS A 250 -3.95 -18.48 3.49
N ILE A 251 -3.51 -17.88 2.39
CA ILE A 251 -2.17 -18.09 1.85
C ILE A 251 -1.17 -17.34 2.72
N SER A 252 -0.09 -18.00 3.15
CA SER A 252 1.11 -17.39 3.70
C SER A 252 2.24 -17.56 2.69
N TRP A 253 2.68 -16.45 2.09
CA TRP A 253 3.75 -16.46 1.10
C TRP A 253 5.11 -16.64 1.75
N VAL A 254 6.00 -17.42 1.10
CA VAL A 254 7.41 -17.52 1.47
C VAL A 254 8.09 -16.15 1.38
N ASN A 255 9.08 -15.86 2.21
CA ASN A 255 9.96 -14.72 2.03
C ASN A 255 11.07 -15.09 1.05
N PRO A 256 11.02 -14.69 -0.24
CA PRO A 256 11.84 -15.27 -1.28
C PRO A 256 13.33 -14.98 -1.11
N SER A 257 14.13 -15.99 -1.38
CA SER A 257 15.58 -15.90 -1.50
C SER A 257 16.01 -15.84 -2.98
N ALA A 258 17.31 -15.69 -3.23
CA ALA A 258 17.88 -15.75 -4.58
C ALA A 258 17.57 -17.05 -5.34
N ALA A 259 17.23 -18.13 -4.65
CA ALA A 259 16.82 -19.40 -5.26
C ALA A 259 15.50 -19.30 -6.05
N LEU A 260 14.64 -18.32 -5.69
CA LEU A 260 13.36 -18.06 -6.33
C LEU A 260 13.42 -16.92 -7.39
N ARG A 261 14.62 -16.48 -7.77
CA ARG A 261 14.83 -15.33 -8.68
C ARG A 261 14.04 -15.40 -9.98
N ASP A 262 13.86 -16.60 -10.53
CA ASP A 262 13.19 -16.83 -11.82
C ASP A 262 11.71 -17.19 -11.67
N THR A 263 11.15 -17.09 -10.46
CA THR A 263 9.72 -17.24 -10.19
C THR A 263 8.98 -16.01 -10.68
N GLY A 264 8.09 -16.18 -11.66
CA GLY A 264 7.33 -15.11 -12.30
C GLY A 264 5.89 -14.97 -11.78
N MET A 265 5.12 -14.01 -12.31
CA MET A 265 3.73 -13.78 -11.91
C MET A 265 2.82 -14.99 -12.20
N ASP A 266 3.02 -15.68 -13.32
CA ASP A 266 2.22 -16.88 -13.64
C ASP A 266 2.54 -18.05 -12.70
N ASP A 267 3.76 -18.11 -12.12
CA ASP A 267 4.09 -19.07 -11.06
C ASP A 267 3.33 -18.73 -9.76
N TYR A 268 3.24 -17.45 -9.37
CA TYR A 268 2.43 -17.02 -8.23
C TYR A 268 0.95 -17.38 -8.42
N ARG A 269 0.43 -17.24 -9.63
CA ARG A 269 -0.92 -17.68 -9.98
C ARG A 269 -1.07 -19.20 -9.85
N LYS A 270 -0.15 -19.98 -10.44
CA LYS A 270 -0.26 -21.45 -10.50
C LYS A 270 0.08 -22.14 -9.18
N LEU A 271 1.27 -21.83 -8.63
CA LEU A 271 1.76 -22.46 -7.41
C LEU A 271 1.20 -21.81 -6.14
N GLY A 272 0.68 -20.59 -6.24
CA GLY A 272 0.00 -19.91 -5.16
C GLY A 272 -1.50 -20.14 -5.22
N VAL A 273 -2.22 -19.32 -6.00
CA VAL A 273 -3.69 -19.28 -5.95
C VAL A 273 -4.33 -20.57 -6.43
N MET A 274 -3.90 -21.14 -7.58
CA MET A 274 -4.50 -22.36 -8.12
C MET A 274 -4.22 -23.56 -7.22
N ALA A 275 -2.98 -23.71 -6.71
CA ALA A 275 -2.64 -24.78 -5.77
C ALA A 275 -3.44 -24.66 -4.45
N ALA A 276 -3.68 -23.43 -3.96
CA ALA A 276 -4.56 -23.20 -2.81
C ALA A 276 -6.01 -23.58 -3.11
N LEU A 277 -6.54 -23.24 -4.29
CA LEU A 277 -7.90 -23.64 -4.73
C LEU A 277 -8.01 -25.18 -4.81
N ASP A 278 -6.97 -25.88 -5.28
CA ASP A 278 -6.97 -27.35 -5.35
C ASP A 278 -7.03 -27.95 -3.94
N ALA A 279 -6.24 -27.42 -3.00
CA ALA A 279 -6.23 -27.88 -1.60
C ALA A 279 -7.58 -27.59 -0.91
N VAL A 280 -8.15 -26.38 -1.07
CA VAL A 280 -9.45 -26.02 -0.49
C VAL A 280 -10.55 -26.91 -1.05
N SER A 281 -10.55 -27.15 -2.36
CA SER A 281 -11.52 -28.06 -3.00
C SER A 281 -11.44 -29.48 -2.46
N ALA A 282 -10.24 -30.00 -2.22
CA ALA A 282 -10.03 -31.32 -1.66
C ALA A 282 -10.50 -31.41 -0.19
N VAL A 283 -10.23 -30.40 0.62
CA VAL A 283 -10.62 -30.35 2.05
C VAL A 283 -12.13 -30.18 2.20
N CYS A 284 -12.74 -29.30 1.39
CA CYS A 284 -14.15 -28.94 1.51
C CYS A 284 -15.09 -29.74 0.59
N GLY A 285 -14.61 -30.80 -0.09
CA GLY A 285 -15.43 -31.66 -0.93
C GLY A 285 -15.95 -30.98 -2.19
N SER A 286 -15.09 -30.24 -2.89
CA SER A 286 -15.39 -29.57 -4.19
C SER A 286 -16.52 -28.54 -4.14
N ARG A 287 -16.70 -27.86 -3.00
CA ARG A 287 -17.64 -26.74 -2.89
C ARG A 287 -17.11 -25.54 -3.67
N LYS A 288 -18.01 -24.67 -4.10
CA LYS A 288 -17.60 -23.36 -4.65
C LYS A 288 -16.94 -22.53 -3.53
N ILE A 289 -16.00 -21.65 -3.90
CA ILE A 289 -15.10 -20.96 -2.97
C ILE A 289 -15.30 -19.46 -3.13
N HIS A 290 -15.47 -18.73 -2.04
CA HIS A 290 -15.39 -17.28 -2.01
C HIS A 290 -13.92 -16.84 -2.03
N GLY A 291 -13.47 -16.23 -3.12
CA GLY A 291 -12.13 -15.66 -3.22
C GLY A 291 -12.07 -14.27 -2.60
N VAL A 292 -11.11 -14.03 -1.72
CA VAL A 292 -10.87 -12.73 -1.09
C VAL A 292 -9.43 -12.31 -1.33
N GLY A 293 -9.21 -11.22 -2.06
CA GLY A 293 -7.86 -10.72 -2.38
C GLY A 293 -7.61 -9.35 -1.79
N TYR A 294 -6.47 -9.18 -1.11
CA TYR A 294 -6.05 -7.90 -0.55
C TYR A 294 -4.88 -7.31 -1.34
N CYS A 295 -5.00 -6.03 -1.75
CA CYS A 295 -3.98 -5.29 -2.47
C CYS A 295 -3.52 -6.07 -3.72
N LEU A 296 -2.22 -6.34 -3.89
CA LEU A 296 -1.68 -7.16 -4.98
C LEU A 296 -2.26 -8.58 -5.02
N GLY A 297 -2.61 -9.15 -3.87
CA GLY A 297 -3.31 -10.42 -3.80
C GLY A 297 -4.69 -10.37 -4.47
N GLY A 298 -5.38 -9.23 -4.39
CA GLY A 298 -6.63 -9.00 -5.12
C GLY A 298 -6.41 -8.88 -6.62
N THR A 299 -5.37 -8.19 -7.06
CA THR A 299 -4.98 -8.13 -8.47
C THR A 299 -4.65 -9.53 -9.02
N LEU A 300 -3.86 -10.32 -8.27
CA LEU A 300 -3.54 -11.70 -8.65
C LEU A 300 -4.77 -12.60 -8.69
N LEU A 301 -5.68 -12.43 -7.74
CA LEU A 301 -6.96 -13.15 -7.71
C LEU A 301 -7.83 -12.78 -8.90
N ALA A 302 -7.90 -11.50 -9.32
CA ALA A 302 -8.61 -11.07 -10.51
C ALA A 302 -7.99 -11.66 -11.80
N ILE A 303 -6.65 -11.67 -11.91
CA ILE A 303 -5.92 -12.35 -13.00
C ILE A 303 -6.26 -13.83 -13.03
N THR A 304 -6.30 -14.47 -11.86
CA THR A 304 -6.63 -15.90 -11.75
C THR A 304 -8.08 -16.15 -12.14
N ALA A 305 -9.04 -15.35 -11.65
CA ALA A 305 -10.45 -15.47 -11.98
C ALA A 305 -10.73 -15.27 -13.47
N ALA A 306 -10.06 -14.32 -14.12
CA ALA A 306 -10.15 -14.11 -15.57
C ALA A 306 -9.60 -15.31 -16.36
N ALA A 307 -8.48 -15.90 -15.90
CA ALA A 307 -7.95 -17.13 -16.50
C ALA A 307 -8.89 -18.33 -16.31
N MET A 308 -9.45 -18.48 -15.10
CA MET A 308 -10.45 -19.53 -14.80
C MET A 308 -11.71 -19.38 -15.64
N ALA A 309 -12.24 -18.16 -15.79
CA ALA A 309 -13.40 -17.88 -16.63
C ALA A 309 -13.15 -18.27 -18.10
N ARG A 310 -12.00 -17.84 -18.65
CA ARG A 310 -11.57 -18.24 -20.00
C ARG A 310 -11.48 -19.76 -20.17
N ASP A 311 -11.01 -20.47 -19.14
CA ASP A 311 -10.76 -21.92 -19.17
C ASP A 311 -11.97 -22.74 -18.64
N HIS A 312 -13.11 -22.08 -18.36
CA HIS A 312 -14.34 -22.68 -17.83
C HIS A 312 -14.17 -23.38 -16.48
N ASP A 313 -13.29 -22.88 -15.62
CA ASP A 313 -13.15 -23.34 -14.24
C ASP A 313 -14.13 -22.56 -13.34
N GLU A 314 -15.17 -23.21 -12.86
CA GLU A 314 -16.27 -22.60 -12.10
C GLU A 314 -16.13 -22.74 -10.57
N ARG A 315 -14.95 -23.04 -10.05
CA ARG A 315 -14.75 -23.25 -8.60
C ARG A 315 -15.01 -22.01 -7.75
N LEU A 316 -14.88 -20.81 -8.28
CA LEU A 316 -15.18 -19.58 -7.53
C LEU A 316 -16.69 -19.32 -7.46
N ALA A 317 -17.18 -18.94 -6.27
CA ALA A 317 -18.54 -18.50 -6.00
C ALA A 317 -18.69 -16.98 -6.16
N SER A 318 -17.71 -16.24 -5.70
CA SER A 318 -17.67 -14.78 -5.73
C SER A 318 -16.24 -14.28 -5.55
N LEU A 319 -16.03 -13.00 -5.85
CA LEU A 319 -14.78 -12.30 -5.59
C LEU A 319 -15.00 -11.17 -4.59
N THR A 320 -14.11 -11.05 -3.61
CA THR A 320 -13.94 -9.86 -2.79
C THR A 320 -12.58 -9.26 -3.07
N MET A 321 -12.52 -7.99 -3.44
CA MET A 321 -11.28 -7.28 -3.74
C MET A 321 -11.11 -6.10 -2.78
N LEU A 322 -10.12 -6.19 -1.91
CA LEU A 322 -9.84 -5.24 -0.84
C LEU A 322 -8.70 -4.31 -1.28
N ALA A 323 -8.99 -3.05 -1.58
CA ALA A 323 -8.03 -2.04 -2.02
C ALA A 323 -7.10 -2.56 -3.14
N ALA A 324 -7.69 -3.23 -4.15
CA ALA A 324 -6.98 -3.91 -5.23
C ALA A 324 -7.28 -3.26 -6.57
N GLN A 325 -6.24 -2.90 -7.32
CA GLN A 325 -6.33 -2.29 -8.64
C GLN A 325 -6.34 -3.34 -9.74
N THR A 326 -7.07 -3.05 -10.81
CA THR A 326 -7.05 -3.79 -12.09
C THR A 326 -6.72 -2.89 -13.27
N ASP A 327 -6.73 -1.58 -13.05
CA ASP A 327 -6.24 -0.55 -13.95
C ASP A 327 -5.18 0.28 -13.22
N PHE A 328 -4.01 0.45 -13.83
CA PHE A 328 -2.83 1.10 -13.24
C PHE A 328 -2.52 2.47 -13.86
N THR A 329 -3.42 3.05 -14.65
CA THR A 329 -3.21 4.39 -15.24
C THR A 329 -3.12 5.49 -14.20
N GLU A 330 -3.75 5.30 -13.04
CA GLU A 330 -3.74 6.23 -11.90
C GLU A 330 -3.35 5.47 -10.61
N ALA A 331 -2.24 4.75 -10.66
CA ALA A 331 -1.80 3.85 -9.59
C ALA A 331 -1.14 4.59 -8.40
N GLY A 332 -1.54 5.83 -8.15
CA GLY A 332 -1.11 6.61 -7.00
C GLY A 332 0.36 7.04 -7.06
N GLU A 333 0.93 7.29 -5.89
CA GLU A 333 2.29 7.83 -5.77
C GLU A 333 3.36 6.85 -6.24
N LEU A 334 3.09 5.54 -6.29
CA LEU A 334 4.02 4.55 -6.83
C LEU A 334 4.38 4.80 -8.31
N GLN A 335 3.53 5.49 -9.07
CA GLN A 335 3.83 5.89 -10.45
C GLN A 335 5.06 6.79 -10.58
N LEU A 336 5.50 7.47 -9.52
CA LEU A 336 6.74 8.26 -9.51
C LEU A 336 7.97 7.41 -9.84
N PHE A 337 7.92 6.12 -9.51
CA PHE A 337 9.01 5.17 -9.71
C PHE A 337 8.83 4.34 -10.99
N ILE A 338 7.90 4.72 -11.89
CA ILE A 338 7.59 3.98 -13.10
C ILE A 338 8.00 4.81 -14.33
N SER A 339 9.18 4.51 -14.86
CA SER A 339 9.67 4.99 -16.15
C SER A 339 10.63 3.96 -16.72
N GLU A 340 10.83 3.94 -18.04
CA GLU A 340 11.75 2.99 -18.67
C GLU A 340 13.15 3.04 -18.03
N ALA A 341 13.69 4.24 -17.77
CA ALA A 341 15.00 4.42 -17.16
C ALA A 341 15.04 3.92 -15.71
N GLN A 342 13.97 4.11 -14.94
CA GLN A 342 13.88 3.63 -13.57
C GLN A 342 13.73 2.11 -13.53
N LEU A 343 12.88 1.54 -14.38
CA LEU A 343 12.65 0.09 -14.43
C LEU A 343 13.90 -0.66 -14.89
N ALA A 344 14.59 -0.18 -15.94
CA ALA A 344 15.84 -0.76 -16.39
C ALA A 344 16.92 -0.74 -15.28
N PHE A 345 17.01 0.35 -14.53
CA PHE A 345 17.92 0.47 -13.40
C PHE A 345 17.57 -0.51 -12.28
N LEU A 346 16.28 -0.60 -11.92
CA LEU A 346 15.79 -1.51 -10.89
C LEU A 346 15.96 -2.98 -11.28
N ASP A 347 15.73 -3.32 -12.55
CA ASP A 347 15.97 -4.66 -13.10
C ASP A 347 17.44 -5.09 -12.92
N ASP A 348 18.39 -4.20 -13.15
CA ASP A 348 19.81 -4.49 -12.96
C ASP A 348 20.16 -4.68 -11.47
N VAL A 349 19.57 -3.87 -10.60
CA VAL A 349 19.73 -3.98 -9.13
C VAL A 349 19.19 -5.32 -8.62
N MET A 350 17.98 -5.67 -9.03
CA MET A 350 17.32 -6.93 -8.63
C MET A 350 18.04 -8.14 -9.24
N TRP A 351 18.49 -8.02 -10.50
CA TRP A 351 19.23 -9.10 -11.15
C TRP A 351 20.48 -9.49 -10.35
N ALA A 352 21.21 -8.51 -9.81
CA ALA A 352 22.43 -8.76 -9.06
C ALA A 352 22.18 -9.58 -7.78
N LYS A 353 21.06 -9.33 -7.08
CA LYS A 353 20.69 -10.02 -5.85
C LYS A 353 19.78 -11.24 -6.07
N GLY A 354 19.01 -11.26 -7.13
CA GLY A 354 17.95 -12.23 -7.41
C GLY A 354 16.59 -11.85 -6.82
N TYR A 355 16.48 -10.73 -6.11
CA TYR A 355 15.25 -10.22 -5.51
C TYR A 355 15.33 -8.71 -5.25
N LEU A 356 14.18 -8.07 -5.09
CA LEU A 356 14.09 -6.75 -4.48
C LEU A 356 14.15 -6.90 -2.97
N ASP A 357 15.05 -6.14 -2.33
CA ASP A 357 15.22 -6.16 -0.88
C ASP A 357 14.04 -5.47 -0.18
N SER A 358 13.65 -6.02 0.98
CA SER A 358 12.60 -5.45 1.82
C SER A 358 12.87 -4.00 2.21
N SER A 359 14.14 -3.64 2.48
CA SER A 359 14.54 -2.28 2.82
C SER A 359 14.35 -1.28 1.68
N GLN A 360 14.48 -1.70 0.42
CA GLN A 360 14.26 -0.82 -0.74
C GLN A 360 12.76 -0.51 -0.90
N MET A 361 11.91 -1.49 -0.69
CA MET A 361 10.47 -1.30 -0.73
C MET A 361 9.99 -0.42 0.43
N ALA A 362 10.42 -0.71 1.66
CA ALA A 362 10.10 0.10 2.83
C ALA A 362 10.56 1.55 2.64
N GLY A 363 11.78 1.77 2.15
CA GLY A 363 12.32 3.11 1.88
C GLY A 363 11.52 3.89 0.83
N ALA A 364 11.01 3.22 -0.22
CA ALA A 364 10.13 3.85 -1.19
C ALA A 364 8.82 4.35 -0.53
N PHE A 365 8.16 3.52 0.26
CA PHE A 365 6.95 3.92 0.99
C PHE A 365 7.21 5.01 2.04
N GLU A 366 8.34 4.96 2.76
CA GLU A 366 8.72 6.01 3.71
C GLU A 366 8.95 7.35 3.01
N MET A 367 9.62 7.36 1.85
CA MET A 367 9.83 8.58 1.07
C MET A 367 8.51 9.19 0.57
N LEU A 368 7.58 8.36 0.13
CA LEU A 368 6.26 8.84 -0.32
C LEU A 368 5.47 9.52 0.81
N ARG A 369 5.67 9.09 2.05
CA ARG A 369 5.03 9.62 3.26
C ARG A 369 6.05 10.24 4.22
N SER A 370 7.05 10.94 3.70
CA SER A 370 8.17 11.48 4.49
C SER A 370 7.73 12.33 5.68
N ASN A 371 6.72 13.18 5.53
CA ASN A 371 6.21 14.00 6.63
C ASN A 371 5.67 13.18 7.80
N ASP A 372 4.90 12.14 7.51
CA ASP A 372 4.27 11.30 8.54
C ASP A 372 5.24 10.28 9.13
N LEU A 373 6.05 9.63 8.29
CA LEU A 373 6.86 8.49 8.69
C LEU A 373 8.29 8.87 9.10
N ILE A 374 8.86 9.90 8.48
CA ILE A 374 10.24 10.33 8.74
C ILE A 374 10.26 11.55 9.66
N TRP A 375 9.67 12.67 9.20
CA TRP A 375 9.84 13.97 9.88
C TRP A 375 9.06 14.06 11.18
N SER A 376 7.79 13.61 11.22
CA SER A 376 7.01 13.57 12.47
C SER A 376 7.68 12.68 13.52
N ARG A 377 8.20 11.52 13.11
CA ARG A 377 8.93 10.62 14.00
C ARG A 377 10.22 11.26 14.51
N LEU A 378 10.99 11.93 13.63
CA LEU A 378 12.20 12.66 14.01
C LEU A 378 11.92 13.68 15.10
N VAL A 379 10.88 14.51 14.92
CA VAL A 379 10.49 15.53 15.89
C VAL A 379 10.06 14.88 17.22
N ARG A 380 9.15 13.93 17.18
CA ARG A 380 8.62 13.27 18.37
C ARG A 380 9.70 12.50 19.13
N ARG A 381 10.42 11.64 18.45
CA ARG A 381 11.38 10.73 19.08
C ARG A 381 12.68 11.41 19.49
N TYR A 382 13.28 12.22 18.59
CA TYR A 382 14.62 12.76 18.83
C TYR A 382 14.65 14.18 19.40
N TYR A 383 13.58 14.96 19.26
CA TYR A 383 13.54 16.31 19.84
C TYR A 383 12.63 16.40 21.07
N MET A 384 11.51 15.67 21.09
CA MET A 384 10.62 15.68 22.25
C MET A 384 10.92 14.54 23.22
N GLY A 385 11.70 13.53 22.80
CA GLY A 385 12.07 12.39 23.63
C GLY A 385 10.90 11.47 23.95
N ASP A 386 9.91 11.43 23.04
CA ASP A 386 8.76 10.52 23.15
C ASP A 386 9.23 9.08 22.90
N GLU A 387 8.68 8.15 23.65
CA GLU A 387 8.86 6.73 23.39
C GLU A 387 7.90 6.28 22.29
N ASP A 388 8.40 5.49 21.34
CA ASP A 388 7.55 4.81 20.40
C ASP A 388 6.66 3.83 21.18
N ARG A 389 5.34 3.99 21.07
CA ARG A 389 4.39 3.01 21.59
C ARG A 389 4.16 1.98 20.50
N PRO A 390 4.75 0.78 20.63
CA PRO A 390 4.56 -0.23 19.63
C PRO A 390 3.09 -0.63 19.55
N ASN A 391 2.58 -0.73 18.32
CA ASN A 391 1.28 -1.29 18.04
C ASN A 391 1.41 -2.40 17.00
N ASP A 392 0.32 -3.11 16.80
CA ASP A 392 0.23 -4.24 15.89
C ASP A 392 0.53 -3.85 14.43
N MET A 393 -0.07 -2.74 13.96
CA MET A 393 0.15 -2.22 12.60
C MET A 393 1.61 -1.80 12.38
N MET A 394 2.25 -1.15 13.35
CA MET A 394 3.68 -0.82 13.28
C MET A 394 4.53 -2.08 13.18
N SER A 395 4.24 -3.10 13.99
CA SER A 395 4.99 -4.35 13.97
C SER A 395 4.87 -5.05 12.62
N TRP A 396 3.68 -5.04 12.02
CA TRP A 396 3.46 -5.57 10.68
C TRP A 396 4.22 -4.76 9.62
N ASN A 397 4.18 -3.42 9.66
CA ASN A 397 4.90 -2.56 8.72
C ASN A 397 6.42 -2.78 8.76
N MET A 398 6.96 -3.13 9.92
CA MET A 398 8.40 -3.45 10.08
C MET A 398 8.76 -4.85 9.56
N ASP A 399 7.77 -5.71 9.29
CA ASP A 399 7.95 -7.10 8.87
C ASP A 399 7.79 -7.26 7.35
N ALA A 400 8.48 -6.41 6.59
CA ALA A 400 8.46 -6.41 5.14
C ALA A 400 9.10 -7.67 4.54
N THR A 401 8.66 -8.05 3.33
CA THR A 401 9.17 -9.19 2.58
C THR A 401 10.01 -8.75 1.39
N ARG A 402 10.77 -9.68 0.83
CA ARG A 402 11.45 -9.55 -0.45
C ARG A 402 10.52 -9.93 -1.60
N MET A 403 10.91 -9.58 -2.82
CA MET A 403 10.18 -9.98 -4.03
C MET A 403 11.13 -10.58 -5.05
N PRO A 404 10.84 -11.76 -5.66
CA PRO A 404 11.70 -12.35 -6.68
C PRO A 404 11.92 -11.39 -7.84
N TYR A 405 13.14 -11.36 -8.38
CA TYR A 405 13.51 -10.50 -9.50
C TYR A 405 12.50 -10.58 -10.65
N ARG A 406 12.23 -11.79 -11.15
CA ARG A 406 11.39 -11.98 -12.33
C ARG A 406 9.95 -11.55 -12.08
N MET A 407 9.35 -11.97 -10.97
CA MET A 407 7.96 -11.61 -10.64
C MET A 407 7.81 -10.10 -10.51
N HIS A 408 8.72 -9.43 -9.81
CA HIS A 408 8.62 -7.98 -9.59
C HIS A 408 8.85 -7.19 -10.86
N SER A 409 9.83 -7.58 -11.69
CA SER A 409 10.05 -7.00 -13.01
C SER A 409 8.81 -7.15 -13.91
N GLU A 410 8.27 -8.39 -14.04
CA GLU A 410 7.03 -8.65 -14.80
C GLU A 410 5.87 -7.77 -14.28
N TYR A 411 5.68 -7.69 -12.96
CA TYR A 411 4.64 -6.88 -12.34
C TYR A 411 4.74 -5.39 -12.71
N LEU A 412 5.92 -4.80 -12.59
CA LEU A 412 6.12 -3.38 -12.91
C LEU A 412 5.95 -3.09 -14.40
N HIS A 413 6.49 -3.94 -15.28
CA HIS A 413 6.38 -3.73 -16.72
C HIS A 413 4.97 -3.99 -17.26
N THR A 414 4.32 -5.10 -16.86
CA THR A 414 3.04 -5.48 -17.46
C THR A 414 1.86 -4.70 -16.87
N LEU A 415 1.87 -4.42 -15.56
CA LEU A 415 0.76 -3.74 -14.92
C LEU A 415 0.96 -2.24 -14.84
N PHE A 416 2.05 -1.75 -14.25
CA PHE A 416 2.25 -0.31 -14.08
C PHE A 416 2.64 0.42 -15.36
N GLN A 417 3.59 -0.11 -16.13
CA GLN A 417 4.09 0.58 -17.34
C GLN A 417 3.12 0.43 -18.50
N ASN A 418 2.68 -0.81 -18.78
CA ASN A 418 1.89 -1.13 -19.97
C ASN A 418 0.38 -1.20 -19.72
N ASN A 419 -0.06 -1.33 -18.46
CA ASN A 419 -1.46 -1.54 -18.08
C ASN A 419 -2.12 -2.74 -18.81
N ASP A 420 -1.35 -3.83 -19.02
CA ASP A 420 -1.74 -4.95 -19.88
C ASP A 420 -2.98 -5.71 -19.38
N LEU A 421 -3.28 -5.65 -18.07
CA LEU A 421 -4.47 -6.28 -17.50
C LEU A 421 -5.74 -5.56 -17.93
N ALA A 422 -5.80 -4.24 -17.76
CA ALA A 422 -6.95 -3.43 -18.17
C ALA A 422 -7.16 -3.45 -19.69
N GLU A 423 -6.06 -3.49 -20.43
CA GLU A 423 -6.07 -3.51 -21.91
C GLU A 423 -6.30 -4.91 -22.53
N GLY A 424 -6.51 -5.96 -21.72
CA GLY A 424 -6.71 -7.32 -22.20
C GLY A 424 -5.52 -7.93 -22.94
N ARG A 425 -4.32 -7.44 -22.68
CA ARG A 425 -3.08 -7.95 -23.28
C ARG A 425 -2.31 -8.90 -22.38
N LEU A 426 -2.61 -8.93 -21.07
CA LEU A 426 -1.92 -9.76 -20.10
C LEU A 426 -2.06 -11.24 -20.43
N LEU A 427 -0.97 -11.99 -20.28
CA LEU A 427 -0.95 -13.43 -20.52
C LEU A 427 -0.97 -14.20 -19.19
N ALA A 428 -1.90 -15.15 -19.07
CA ALA A 428 -1.91 -16.14 -18.00
C ALA A 428 -1.86 -17.55 -18.62
N GLY A 429 -0.84 -18.33 -18.27
CA GLY A 429 -0.59 -19.61 -18.91
C GLY A 429 -0.29 -19.51 -20.41
N GLY A 430 0.33 -18.43 -20.86
CA GLY A 430 0.67 -18.15 -22.26
C GLY A 430 -0.51 -17.72 -23.14
N ARG A 431 -1.71 -17.51 -22.58
CA ARG A 431 -2.93 -17.08 -23.28
C ARG A 431 -3.46 -15.78 -22.69
N LYS A 432 -4.01 -14.90 -23.53
CA LYS A 432 -4.62 -13.63 -23.08
C LYS A 432 -5.79 -13.87 -22.14
N ILE A 433 -5.97 -12.95 -21.22
CA ILE A 433 -7.12 -12.89 -20.31
C ILE A 433 -7.81 -11.54 -20.41
N SER A 434 -9.07 -11.50 -20.01
CA SER A 434 -9.87 -10.28 -19.94
C SER A 434 -10.64 -10.22 -18.61
N ILE A 435 -10.63 -9.08 -17.96
CA ILE A 435 -11.46 -8.81 -16.77
C ILE A 435 -12.96 -8.89 -17.11
N ALA A 436 -13.32 -8.61 -18.37
CA ALA A 436 -14.70 -8.70 -18.86
C ALA A 436 -15.25 -10.14 -18.86
N ASP A 437 -14.40 -11.15 -18.86
CA ASP A 437 -14.81 -12.56 -18.81
C ASP A 437 -15.25 -13.00 -17.40
N ILE A 438 -15.01 -12.20 -16.38
CA ILE A 438 -15.41 -12.50 -15.01
C ILE A 438 -16.89 -12.14 -14.84
N HIS A 439 -17.75 -13.15 -14.73
CA HIS A 439 -19.20 -12.97 -14.50
C HIS A 439 -19.63 -13.25 -13.06
N LEU A 440 -18.66 -13.47 -12.16
CA LEU A 440 -18.92 -13.71 -10.74
C LEU A 440 -19.39 -12.42 -10.04
N PRO A 441 -20.24 -12.51 -9.00
CA PRO A 441 -20.53 -11.38 -8.14
C PRO A 441 -19.23 -10.87 -7.49
N VAL A 442 -19.05 -9.54 -7.48
CA VAL A 442 -17.86 -8.91 -6.90
C VAL A 442 -18.25 -7.98 -5.75
N PHE A 443 -17.52 -8.08 -4.63
CA PHE A 443 -17.54 -7.12 -3.55
C PHE A 443 -16.21 -6.35 -3.59
N LEU A 444 -16.27 -5.07 -3.95
CA LEU A 444 -15.10 -4.26 -4.23
C LEU A 444 -14.97 -3.16 -3.19
N ILE A 445 -13.80 -3.03 -2.59
CA ILE A 445 -13.53 -2.04 -1.53
C ILE A 445 -12.42 -1.09 -1.94
N GLY A 446 -12.72 0.20 -1.91
CA GLY A 446 -11.75 1.29 -1.91
C GLY A 446 -11.66 1.96 -0.55
N THR A 447 -10.56 2.65 -0.26
CA THR A 447 -10.35 3.39 0.97
C THR A 447 -10.12 4.89 0.66
N GLU A 448 -10.80 5.79 1.40
CA GLU A 448 -10.93 7.22 1.05
C GLU A 448 -9.62 7.97 0.93
N THR A 449 -8.63 7.63 1.77
CA THR A 449 -7.32 8.31 1.82
C THR A 449 -6.18 7.42 1.36
N ASP A 450 -6.46 6.52 0.42
CA ASP A 450 -5.48 5.59 -0.15
C ASP A 450 -4.61 6.26 -1.20
N HIS A 451 -3.30 6.29 -0.95
CA HIS A 451 -2.29 6.82 -1.87
C HIS A 451 -1.51 5.69 -2.58
N VAL A 452 -1.70 4.43 -2.16
CA VAL A 452 -1.08 3.24 -2.77
C VAL A 452 -1.96 2.68 -3.88
N ALA A 453 -3.26 2.52 -3.59
CA ALA A 453 -4.29 2.08 -4.52
C ALA A 453 -5.47 3.07 -4.48
N PRO A 454 -5.34 4.28 -5.04
CA PRO A 454 -6.38 5.30 -4.98
C PRO A 454 -7.75 4.72 -5.36
N TRP A 455 -8.75 5.00 -4.54
CA TRP A 455 -10.07 4.40 -4.72
C TRP A 455 -10.71 4.68 -6.11
N PRO A 456 -10.45 5.82 -6.81
CA PRO A 456 -10.93 5.99 -8.18
C PRO A 456 -10.31 4.97 -9.14
N SER A 457 -9.03 4.59 -8.95
CA SER A 457 -8.39 3.52 -9.72
C SER A 457 -9.00 2.14 -9.41
N VAL A 458 -9.26 1.84 -8.12
CA VAL A 458 -9.97 0.62 -7.71
C VAL A 458 -11.38 0.59 -8.32
N TYR A 459 -12.07 1.72 -8.31
CA TYR A 459 -13.43 1.88 -8.87
C TYR A 459 -13.52 1.58 -10.37
N LYS A 460 -12.43 1.75 -11.12
CA LYS A 460 -12.38 1.46 -12.57
C LYS A 460 -12.71 0.02 -12.93
N LEU A 461 -12.70 -0.91 -11.99
CA LEU A 461 -13.21 -2.26 -12.24
C LEU A 461 -14.65 -2.24 -12.76
N LEU A 462 -15.48 -1.26 -12.36
CA LEU A 462 -16.85 -1.09 -12.84
C LEU A 462 -16.93 -0.73 -14.33
N LEU A 463 -15.86 -0.19 -14.92
CA LEU A 463 -15.77 0.05 -16.36
C LEU A 463 -15.47 -1.22 -17.17
N MET A 464 -14.70 -2.13 -16.58
CA MET A 464 -14.12 -3.27 -17.29
C MET A 464 -14.94 -4.56 -17.12
N ASN A 465 -15.73 -4.66 -16.05
CA ASN A 465 -16.44 -5.87 -15.69
C ASN A 465 -17.95 -5.67 -15.82
N PRO A 466 -18.68 -6.48 -16.60
CA PRO A 466 -20.13 -6.35 -16.81
C PRO A 466 -20.96 -7.00 -15.69
N GLY A 467 -20.36 -7.77 -14.80
CA GLY A 467 -21.00 -8.52 -13.72
C GLY A 467 -21.60 -7.64 -12.62
N GLU A 468 -22.24 -8.27 -11.66
CA GLU A 468 -22.75 -7.61 -10.46
C GLU A 468 -21.58 -7.14 -9.58
N ILE A 469 -21.51 -5.85 -9.26
CA ILE A 469 -20.48 -5.30 -8.36
C ILE A 469 -21.14 -4.51 -7.23
N THR A 470 -20.86 -4.92 -5.99
CA THR A 470 -21.13 -4.11 -4.79
C THR A 470 -19.87 -3.34 -4.47
N PHE A 471 -19.87 -2.01 -4.67
CA PHE A 471 -18.73 -1.16 -4.33
C PHE A 471 -18.91 -0.52 -2.97
N VAL A 472 -17.85 -0.55 -2.18
CA VAL A 472 -17.75 0.06 -0.85
C VAL A 472 -16.56 1.01 -0.83
N LEU A 473 -16.80 2.25 -0.39
CA LEU A 473 -15.77 3.23 -0.08
C LEU A 473 -15.74 3.43 1.42
N THR A 474 -14.69 3.00 2.09
CA THR A 474 -14.54 3.08 3.55
C THR A 474 -13.56 4.17 3.96
N SER A 475 -13.80 4.76 5.13
CA SER A 475 -12.91 5.74 5.74
C SER A 475 -11.55 5.13 6.09
N GLY A 476 -10.49 5.93 5.99
CA GLY A 476 -9.12 5.54 6.29
C GLY A 476 -8.27 5.32 5.04
N GLY A 477 -7.00 5.00 5.26
CA GLY A 477 -6.02 4.71 4.21
C GLY A 477 -5.92 3.23 3.89
N HIS A 478 -4.96 2.86 3.03
CA HIS A 478 -4.80 1.53 2.44
C HIS A 478 -4.94 0.35 3.42
N ASN A 479 -4.25 0.39 4.53
CA ASN A 479 -4.29 -0.67 5.54
C ASN A 479 -5.41 -0.42 6.56
N ALA A 480 -5.46 0.79 7.13
CA ALA A 480 -6.38 1.14 8.19
C ALA A 480 -7.86 1.17 7.75
N GLY A 481 -8.16 1.42 6.47
CA GLY A 481 -9.51 1.32 5.92
C GLY A 481 -9.96 -0.14 5.74
N VAL A 482 -9.02 -1.04 5.43
CA VAL A 482 -9.31 -2.48 5.30
C VAL A 482 -9.45 -3.12 6.69
N VAL A 483 -8.53 -2.81 7.62
CA VAL A 483 -8.64 -3.25 9.02
C VAL A 483 -9.58 -2.29 9.76
N SER A 484 -10.87 -2.61 9.70
CA SER A 484 -11.98 -1.77 10.20
C SER A 484 -13.01 -2.64 10.92
N GLU A 485 -12.58 -3.21 12.04
CA GLU A 485 -13.38 -4.14 12.84
C GLU A 485 -14.68 -3.50 13.38
N PRO A 486 -15.73 -4.29 13.62
CA PRO A 486 -16.94 -3.81 14.27
C PRO A 486 -16.65 -3.14 15.62
N GLY A 487 -17.23 -1.97 15.83
CA GLY A 487 -17.01 -1.17 17.05
C GLY A 487 -15.79 -0.23 16.98
N HIS A 488 -15.04 -0.21 15.90
CA HIS A 488 -13.99 0.78 15.69
C HIS A 488 -14.58 2.19 15.63
N LYS A 489 -14.09 3.09 16.47
CA LYS A 489 -14.60 4.47 16.56
C LYS A 489 -14.25 5.30 15.31
N ASN A 490 -15.16 6.19 14.93
CA ASN A 490 -14.99 7.14 13.83
C ASN A 490 -14.77 6.45 12.47
N ARG A 491 -15.35 5.27 12.27
CA ARG A 491 -15.40 4.60 10.97
C ARG A 491 -16.75 4.83 10.32
N HIS A 492 -16.70 5.00 9.02
CA HIS A 492 -17.88 5.08 8.16
C HIS A 492 -17.56 4.47 6.80
N TYR A 493 -18.58 4.14 6.06
CA TYR A 493 -18.46 3.67 4.69
C TYR A 493 -19.65 4.13 3.85
N ARG A 494 -19.46 4.12 2.54
CA ARG A 494 -20.52 4.25 1.53
C ARG A 494 -20.63 2.92 0.78
N MET A 495 -21.82 2.51 0.39
CA MET A 495 -22.03 1.25 -0.31
C MET A 495 -23.16 1.38 -1.32
N ALA A 496 -22.92 0.91 -2.54
CA ALA A 496 -23.94 0.79 -3.56
C ALA A 496 -23.69 -0.42 -4.46
N LEU A 497 -24.78 -0.98 -4.98
CA LEU A 497 -24.78 -2.10 -5.91
C LEU A 497 -24.92 -1.57 -7.33
N ARG A 498 -24.00 -1.96 -8.23
CA ARG A 498 -24.21 -1.92 -9.67
C ARG A 498 -24.66 -3.31 -10.13
N PRO A 499 -25.91 -3.45 -10.62
CA PRO A 499 -26.40 -4.73 -11.12
C PRO A 499 -25.66 -5.16 -12.40
N VAL A 500 -25.89 -6.42 -12.81
CA VAL A 500 -25.39 -6.94 -14.10
C VAL A 500 -25.80 -5.99 -15.22
N GLU A 501 -24.86 -5.67 -16.11
CA GLU A 501 -25.05 -4.71 -17.22
C GLU A 501 -25.55 -3.30 -16.78
N GLY A 502 -25.44 -2.97 -15.49
CA GLY A 502 -25.76 -1.64 -15.00
C GLY A 502 -24.83 -0.58 -15.60
N LEU A 503 -25.40 0.60 -15.87
CA LEU A 503 -24.61 1.73 -16.39
C LEU A 503 -23.50 2.14 -15.44
N TYR A 504 -22.38 2.54 -16.02
CA TYR A 504 -21.28 3.15 -15.26
C TYR A 504 -21.66 4.55 -14.82
N GLU A 505 -21.42 4.87 -13.56
CA GLU A 505 -21.48 6.18 -12.98
C GLU A 505 -20.05 6.67 -12.67
N GLY A 506 -19.76 7.95 -12.87
CA GLY A 506 -18.45 8.52 -12.53
C GLY A 506 -18.15 8.38 -11.03
N SER A 507 -16.89 8.19 -10.68
CA SER A 507 -16.51 7.96 -9.28
C SER A 507 -16.92 9.10 -8.35
N GLU A 508 -16.82 10.35 -8.78
CA GLU A 508 -17.22 11.53 -8.01
C GLU A 508 -18.74 11.62 -7.85
N ASP A 509 -19.50 11.35 -8.92
CA ASP A 509 -20.96 11.34 -8.89
C ASP A 509 -21.46 10.21 -7.97
N TRP A 510 -20.86 9.02 -8.08
CA TRP A 510 -21.15 7.89 -7.20
C TRP A 510 -20.88 8.25 -5.73
N GLN A 511 -19.73 8.89 -5.43
CA GLN A 511 -19.41 9.29 -4.07
C GLN A 511 -20.41 10.31 -3.51
N ALA A 512 -20.87 11.23 -4.34
CA ALA A 512 -21.87 12.23 -3.94
C ALA A 512 -23.24 11.61 -3.68
N ALA A 513 -23.64 10.58 -4.47
CA ALA A 513 -24.95 9.93 -4.40
C ALA A 513 -25.03 8.82 -3.32
N ALA A 514 -23.94 8.06 -3.11
CA ALA A 514 -23.96 6.92 -2.22
C ALA A 514 -24.09 7.34 -0.73
N PRO A 515 -25.04 6.76 0.04
CA PRO A 515 -25.28 7.14 1.42
C PRO A 515 -24.09 6.77 2.32
N VAL A 516 -23.82 7.63 3.30
CA VAL A 516 -22.85 7.34 4.37
C VAL A 516 -23.52 6.50 5.46
N THR A 517 -22.84 5.45 5.88
CA THR A 517 -23.24 4.60 7.00
C THR A 517 -22.09 4.58 8.03
N GLU A 518 -22.41 4.86 9.28
CA GLU A 518 -21.45 4.79 10.38
C GLU A 518 -21.14 3.33 10.74
N GLY A 519 -19.88 3.06 11.09
CA GLY A 519 -19.40 1.75 11.56
C GLY A 519 -18.55 0.99 10.56
N SER A 520 -18.44 -0.31 10.79
CA SER A 520 -17.59 -1.23 10.03
C SER A 520 -18.28 -1.74 8.77
N TRP A 521 -17.55 -1.81 7.67
CA TRP A 521 -18.00 -2.47 6.44
C TRP A 521 -17.90 -4.00 6.50
N TRP A 522 -17.27 -4.57 7.53
CA TRP A 522 -17.14 -6.04 7.66
C TRP A 522 -18.49 -6.73 7.87
N GLU A 523 -19.40 -6.10 8.59
CA GLU A 523 -20.73 -6.68 8.88
C GLU A 523 -21.58 -6.83 7.61
N PRO A 524 -21.80 -5.77 6.79
CA PRO A 524 -22.53 -5.94 5.53
C PRO A 524 -21.81 -6.84 4.53
N TRP A 525 -20.46 -6.91 4.56
CA TRP A 525 -19.71 -7.86 3.75
C TRP A 525 -19.97 -9.31 4.17
N ALA A 526 -19.92 -9.62 5.46
CA ALA A 526 -20.24 -10.97 5.94
C ALA A 526 -21.68 -11.38 5.59
N ALA A 527 -22.63 -10.46 5.70
CA ALA A 527 -24.00 -10.69 5.24
C ALA A 527 -24.11 -10.91 3.73
N TRP A 528 -23.31 -10.18 2.93
CA TRP A 528 -23.24 -10.36 1.48
C TRP A 528 -22.67 -11.74 1.09
N LEU A 529 -21.64 -12.23 1.79
CA LEU A 529 -21.11 -13.58 1.62
C LEU A 529 -22.13 -14.64 2.02
N ALA A 530 -22.76 -14.51 3.21
CA ALA A 530 -23.76 -15.45 3.72
C ALA A 530 -24.97 -15.58 2.78
N LYS A 531 -25.42 -14.48 2.17
CA LYS A 531 -26.51 -14.49 1.17
C LYS A 531 -26.17 -15.29 -0.08
N ARG A 532 -24.90 -15.50 -0.37
CA ARG A 532 -24.36 -16.25 -1.53
C ARG A 532 -23.83 -17.63 -1.16
N SER A 533 -24.08 -18.03 0.07
CA SER A 533 -23.73 -19.35 0.61
C SER A 533 -24.99 -20.19 0.82
N GLY A 534 -24.79 -21.50 0.83
CA GLY A 534 -25.84 -22.46 1.14
C GLY A 534 -26.13 -22.59 2.65
N ASP A 535 -27.03 -23.50 2.99
CA ASP A 535 -27.39 -23.80 4.37
C ASP A 535 -26.18 -24.35 5.15
N ARG A 536 -26.05 -23.91 6.39
CA ARG A 536 -24.95 -24.32 7.25
C ARG A 536 -24.97 -25.81 7.59
N GLY A 537 -23.80 -26.41 7.58
CA GLY A 537 -23.57 -27.81 7.94
C GLY A 537 -22.37 -27.98 8.89
N PRO A 538 -21.98 -29.21 9.19
CA PRO A 538 -20.80 -29.45 10.02
C PRO A 538 -19.55 -28.90 9.34
N PRO A 539 -18.58 -28.34 10.12
CA PRO A 539 -17.33 -27.86 9.56
C PRO A 539 -16.51 -29.04 8.97
N PRO A 540 -15.71 -28.79 7.93
CA PRO A 540 -14.80 -29.79 7.39
C PRO A 540 -13.71 -30.12 8.43
N GLU A 541 -13.12 -31.30 8.32
CA GLU A 541 -11.92 -31.66 9.11
C GLU A 541 -10.74 -30.76 8.76
N MET A 542 -9.75 -30.72 9.68
CA MET A 542 -8.52 -29.95 9.45
C MET A 542 -7.61 -30.72 8.49
N GLY A 543 -7.55 -30.24 7.24
CA GLY A 543 -6.87 -30.89 6.13
C GLY A 543 -7.64 -32.10 5.58
N CYS A 544 -7.04 -32.77 4.58
CA CYS A 544 -7.54 -33.98 3.96
C CYS A 544 -6.37 -34.91 3.60
N ALA A 545 -5.93 -35.73 4.56
CA ALA A 545 -4.79 -36.61 4.36
C ALA A 545 -4.97 -37.60 3.20
N ALA A 546 -6.23 -38.07 2.97
CA ALA A 546 -6.54 -39.01 1.89
C ALA A 546 -6.31 -38.38 0.49
N ALA A 547 -6.41 -37.07 0.37
CA ALA A 547 -6.13 -36.32 -0.87
C ALA A 547 -4.72 -35.69 -0.90
N GLY A 548 -3.86 -35.98 0.07
CA GLY A 548 -2.48 -35.46 0.15
C GLY A 548 -2.35 -34.11 0.87
N TYR A 549 -3.42 -33.60 1.49
CA TYR A 549 -3.45 -32.33 2.22
C TYR A 549 -3.60 -32.54 3.73
N ALA A 550 -2.68 -33.31 4.32
CA ALA A 550 -2.70 -33.55 5.76
C ALA A 550 -2.42 -32.27 6.54
N ALA A 551 -3.01 -32.15 7.74
CA ALA A 551 -2.64 -31.09 8.67
C ALA A 551 -1.16 -31.29 9.11
N LEU A 552 -0.33 -30.26 8.89
CA LEU A 552 1.12 -30.28 9.10
C LEU A 552 1.46 -29.75 10.50
N GLU A 553 1.42 -28.44 10.67
CA GLU A 553 1.77 -27.74 11.89
C GLU A 553 0.71 -26.70 12.26
N ASP A 554 0.82 -26.15 13.46
CA ASP A 554 -0.10 -25.12 13.92
C ASP A 554 0.12 -23.78 13.19
N ALA A 555 -0.97 -23.04 13.00
CA ALA A 555 -0.88 -21.64 12.57
C ALA A 555 -0.01 -20.82 13.57
N PRO A 556 0.75 -19.84 13.09
CA PRO A 556 0.73 -19.25 11.75
C PRO A 556 1.67 -19.92 10.74
N GLY A 557 2.23 -21.09 11.02
CA GLY A 557 3.20 -21.77 10.18
C GLY A 557 4.62 -21.20 10.30
N THR A 558 5.49 -21.53 9.34
CA THR A 558 6.91 -21.14 9.35
C THR A 558 7.24 -20.01 8.37
N TYR A 559 6.57 -19.91 7.21
CA TYR A 559 6.90 -18.90 6.20
C TYR A 559 6.70 -17.45 6.71
N VAL A 560 5.71 -17.24 7.55
CA VAL A 560 5.49 -15.94 8.19
C VAL A 560 6.63 -15.51 9.11
N LEU A 561 7.40 -16.48 9.64
CA LEU A 561 8.50 -16.23 10.57
C LEU A 561 9.86 -15.97 9.87
N GLU A 562 9.95 -16.19 8.54
CA GLU A 562 11.16 -15.92 7.77
C GLU A 562 11.48 -14.42 7.70
N ARG A 563 12.78 -14.09 7.82
CA ARG A 563 13.31 -12.73 7.80
C ARG A 563 14.19 -12.47 6.59
#